data_9e6279f746c132e68629c4d022d9e45b
#
_entry.id   9e6279f746c132e68629c4d022d9e45b
#
_cell.length_a   1.000
_cell.length_b   1.000
_cell.length_c   1.000
_cell.angle_alpha   90.00
_cell.angle_beta   90.00
_cell.angle_gamma   90.00
#
_symmetry.space_group_name_H-M   'P 1'
#
loop_
_entity.id
_entity.type
_entity.pdbx_description
1 polymer ?
#
loop_
_entity_poly.entity_id
_entity_poly.type
_entity_poly.pdbx_seq_one_letter_code
_entity_poly.pdbx_strand_id
1 'polypeptide(L)'
;FGFFECINDQKVANALFDTAKKWLKEKGVSAVRGPANPSVNDEYGLLIEGFDKPPVILMPYNPPYYATLIENAGFKKVKDLYAYYLHQTTVYSDKLERVAEIVKNREGMSFRSLNMKKFDDELKIIEKLYNEAWQYNWGAVKMTEDEFKALAADLKPIVVPELVLIAEVNKQPIGFALSLPDINIALKYNKKGRLLPGLIRLLFHKKKIDGVRIIVLGVLKEYQKSGAAGVLFLETAQRAKKLGYNWGEASWVLEDNVMMNRSADLMNAKKDKTYRLYQC
;
A
#
# COMPACT_ATOMS: atom_id res chain seq x y z
N PHE A 1 -16.81 -9.00 4.22
CA PHE A 1 -17.62 -7.80 3.97
C PHE A 1 -16.71 -6.64 3.58
N GLY A 2 -17.25 -5.70 2.79
CA GLY A 2 -16.60 -4.46 2.40
C GLY A 2 -17.63 -3.37 2.17
N PHE A 3 -17.15 -2.17 1.77
CA PHE A 3 -18.00 -1.01 1.48
C PHE A 3 -18.99 -0.69 2.62
N PHE A 4 -18.54 -0.90 3.87
CA PHE A 4 -19.38 -0.67 5.04
C PHE A 4 -19.59 0.81 5.28
N GLU A 5 -20.84 1.25 5.13
CA GLU A 5 -21.29 2.61 5.41
C GLU A 5 -22.49 2.58 6.35
N CYS A 6 -22.41 3.24 7.49
CA CYS A 6 -23.42 3.20 8.50
C CYS A 6 -23.46 4.51 9.30
N ILE A 7 -24.66 4.98 9.64
CA ILE A 7 -24.82 6.03 10.67
C ILE A 7 -24.40 5.47 12.04
N ASN A 8 -24.11 6.35 12.98
CA ASN A 8 -23.74 5.91 14.35
C ASN A 8 -24.98 5.39 15.11
N ASP A 9 -25.47 4.22 14.66
CA ASP A 9 -26.59 3.51 15.26
C ASP A 9 -26.33 2.00 15.21
N GLN A 10 -26.23 1.38 16.39
CA GLN A 10 -25.94 -0.04 16.51
C GLN A 10 -27.04 -0.94 15.91
N LYS A 11 -28.31 -0.51 15.97
CA LYS A 11 -29.41 -1.30 15.40
C LYS A 11 -29.29 -1.38 13.86
N VAL A 12 -28.91 -0.27 13.24
CA VAL A 12 -28.67 -0.23 11.79
C VAL A 12 -27.47 -1.11 11.42
N ALA A 13 -26.37 -1.00 12.15
CA ALA A 13 -25.19 -1.83 11.93
C ALA A 13 -25.51 -3.32 12.08
N ASN A 14 -26.25 -3.71 13.14
CA ASN A 14 -26.66 -5.09 13.36
C ASN A 14 -27.53 -5.60 12.20
N ALA A 15 -28.50 -4.82 11.73
CA ALA A 15 -29.36 -5.22 10.61
C ALA A 15 -28.55 -5.47 9.31
N LEU A 16 -27.54 -4.63 9.03
CA LEU A 16 -26.64 -4.82 7.90
C LEU A 16 -25.81 -6.10 8.04
N PHE A 17 -25.18 -6.30 9.19
CA PHE A 17 -24.32 -7.47 9.43
C PHE A 17 -25.11 -8.78 9.52
N ASP A 18 -26.28 -8.78 10.15
CA ASP A 18 -27.14 -9.97 10.26
C ASP A 18 -27.63 -10.40 8.89
N THR A 19 -28.01 -9.44 8.03
CA THR A 19 -28.40 -9.71 6.65
C THR A 19 -27.23 -10.31 5.85
N ALA A 20 -26.04 -9.72 5.95
CA ALA A 20 -24.84 -10.22 5.28
C ALA A 20 -24.44 -11.61 5.76
N LYS A 21 -24.43 -11.84 7.09
CA LYS A 21 -24.13 -13.14 7.71
C LYS A 21 -25.12 -14.22 7.27
N LYS A 22 -26.42 -13.90 7.25
CA LYS A 22 -27.46 -14.83 6.80
C LYS A 22 -27.24 -15.24 5.35
N TRP A 23 -27.05 -14.26 4.46
CA TRP A 23 -26.82 -14.53 3.03
C TRP A 23 -25.55 -15.36 2.79
N LEU A 24 -24.45 -15.05 3.48
CA LEU A 24 -23.19 -15.80 3.35
C LEU A 24 -23.34 -17.23 3.88
N LYS A 25 -24.08 -17.43 4.99
CA LYS A 25 -24.38 -18.75 5.53
C LYS A 25 -25.17 -19.63 4.55
N GLU A 26 -26.14 -19.05 3.83
CA GLU A 26 -26.89 -19.71 2.74
C GLU A 26 -25.98 -20.13 1.57
N LYS A 27 -24.82 -19.46 1.40
CA LYS A 27 -23.77 -19.83 0.43
C LYS A 27 -22.74 -20.83 0.98
N GLY A 28 -22.94 -21.34 2.18
CA GLY A 28 -22.02 -22.31 2.82
C GLY A 28 -20.74 -21.70 3.38
N VAL A 29 -20.69 -20.37 3.53
CA VAL A 29 -19.53 -19.68 4.12
C VAL A 29 -19.58 -19.80 5.64
N SER A 30 -18.45 -20.19 6.24
CA SER A 30 -18.33 -20.43 7.69
C SER A 30 -17.76 -19.25 8.48
N ALA A 31 -17.15 -18.27 7.81
CA ALA A 31 -16.57 -17.09 8.44
C ALA A 31 -16.75 -15.85 7.57
N VAL A 32 -16.97 -14.71 8.22
CA VAL A 32 -17.11 -13.40 7.54
C VAL A 32 -15.97 -12.50 7.97
N ARG A 33 -15.16 -12.08 7.01
CA ARG A 33 -13.98 -11.22 7.25
C ARG A 33 -14.12 -9.89 6.52
N GLY A 34 -13.52 -8.82 7.09
CA GLY A 34 -13.46 -7.49 6.47
C GLY A 34 -13.05 -6.40 7.46
N PRO A 35 -13.12 -5.13 6.99
CA PRO A 35 -13.58 -4.72 5.67
C PRO A 35 -12.52 -4.93 4.57
N ALA A 36 -12.98 -5.28 3.36
CA ALA A 36 -12.18 -5.39 2.15
C ALA A 36 -13.01 -4.85 0.97
N ASN A 37 -12.47 -3.92 0.17
CA ASN A 37 -13.21 -3.18 -0.85
C ASN A 37 -12.58 -3.32 -2.25
N PRO A 38 -12.78 -4.37 -3.01
CA PRO A 38 -13.41 -5.66 -2.65
C PRO A 38 -12.43 -6.71 -2.08
N SER A 39 -11.11 -6.51 -2.26
CA SER A 39 -10.09 -7.51 -1.90
C SER A 39 -8.90 -6.90 -1.15
N VAL A 40 -7.93 -7.75 -0.77
CA VAL A 40 -6.64 -7.33 -0.22
C VAL A 40 -5.78 -6.52 -1.21
N ASN A 41 -6.08 -6.60 -2.50
CA ASN A 41 -5.36 -5.86 -3.54
C ASN A 41 -5.88 -4.41 -3.69
N ASP A 42 -6.96 -4.07 -2.98
CA ASP A 42 -7.65 -2.78 -3.05
C ASP A 42 -7.61 -2.06 -1.68
N GLU A 43 -8.67 -1.33 -1.32
CA GLU A 43 -8.79 -0.74 0.02
C GLU A 43 -9.09 -1.82 1.06
N TYR A 44 -8.23 -1.95 2.06
CA TYR A 44 -8.25 -3.07 2.99
C TYR A 44 -8.03 -2.62 4.43
N GLY A 45 -8.91 -3.07 5.32
CA GLY A 45 -8.88 -2.74 6.73
C GLY A 45 -9.65 -1.49 7.12
N LEU A 46 -10.02 -1.40 8.39
CA LEU A 46 -10.68 -0.27 9.01
C LEU A 46 -9.66 0.58 9.76
N LEU A 47 -9.60 1.87 9.53
CA LEU A 47 -8.76 2.79 10.32
C LEU A 47 -9.25 2.76 11.78
N ILE A 48 -8.33 2.50 12.72
CA ILE A 48 -8.62 2.47 14.16
C ILE A 48 -7.72 3.42 14.97
N GLU A 49 -6.58 3.85 14.41
CA GLU A 49 -5.66 4.82 15.00
C GLU A 49 -5.10 5.76 13.92
N GLY A 50 -4.82 7.02 14.26
CA GLY A 50 -4.26 8.01 13.35
C GLY A 50 -5.32 8.83 12.60
N PHE A 51 -6.48 9.08 13.19
CA PHE A 51 -7.59 9.87 12.62
C PHE A 51 -7.29 11.36 12.47
N ASP A 52 -6.25 11.86 13.12
CA ASP A 52 -5.79 13.24 13.06
C ASP A 52 -5.12 13.62 11.74
N LYS A 53 -4.79 12.62 10.91
CA LYS A 53 -4.15 12.79 9.61
C LYS A 53 -5.02 12.31 8.47
N PRO A 54 -4.98 13.00 7.32
CA PRO A 54 -5.73 12.55 6.14
C PRO A 54 -5.18 11.21 5.62
N PRO A 55 -6.01 10.42 4.92
CA PRO A 55 -5.54 9.24 4.23
C PRO A 55 -4.65 9.62 3.05
N VAL A 56 -3.57 8.86 2.83
CA VAL A 56 -2.80 8.95 1.60
C VAL A 56 -3.54 8.24 0.46
N ILE A 57 -3.06 8.42 -0.77
CA ILE A 57 -3.65 7.80 -1.96
C ILE A 57 -3.92 6.29 -1.75
N LEU A 58 -5.09 5.82 -2.17
CA LEU A 58 -5.53 4.41 -2.09
C LEU A 58 -5.55 3.83 -0.66
N MET A 59 -5.69 4.68 0.36
CA MET A 59 -5.90 4.22 1.73
C MET A 59 -7.31 4.56 2.21
N PRO A 60 -7.99 3.63 2.90
CA PRO A 60 -9.34 3.87 3.41
C PRO A 60 -9.33 4.91 4.54
N TYR A 61 -10.46 5.58 4.67
CA TYR A 61 -10.77 6.43 5.82
C TYR A 61 -12.23 6.21 6.22
N ASN A 62 -12.48 6.16 7.52
CA ASN A 62 -13.80 5.90 8.08
C ASN A 62 -14.02 6.71 9.36
N PRO A 63 -15.27 6.92 9.77
CA PRO A 63 -15.58 7.50 11.08
C PRO A 63 -15.04 6.61 12.23
N PRO A 64 -14.54 7.20 13.33
CA PRO A 64 -13.99 6.43 14.46
C PRO A 64 -14.97 5.44 15.09
N TYR A 65 -16.27 5.75 15.07
CA TYR A 65 -17.31 4.90 15.68
C TYR A 65 -17.54 3.58 14.93
N TYR A 66 -17.02 3.40 13.70
CA TYR A 66 -17.18 2.15 12.96
C TYR A 66 -16.59 0.95 13.68
N ALA A 67 -15.44 1.10 14.35
CA ALA A 67 -14.82 0.03 15.11
C ALA A 67 -15.78 -0.50 16.19
N THR A 68 -16.41 0.41 16.96
CA THR A 68 -17.38 0.05 18.00
C THR A 68 -18.61 -0.66 17.42
N LEU A 69 -19.14 -0.18 16.29
CA LEU A 69 -20.30 -0.82 15.65
C LEU A 69 -19.99 -2.25 15.19
N ILE A 70 -18.80 -2.47 14.62
CA ILE A 70 -18.35 -3.77 14.14
C ILE A 70 -18.11 -4.73 15.31
N GLU A 71 -17.41 -4.27 16.34
CA GLU A 71 -17.11 -5.08 17.53
C GLU A 71 -18.39 -5.48 18.30
N ASN A 72 -19.33 -4.56 18.48
CA ASN A 72 -20.62 -4.81 19.10
C ASN A 72 -21.53 -5.74 18.26
N ALA A 73 -21.30 -5.84 16.92
CA ALA A 73 -21.97 -6.82 16.06
C ALA A 73 -21.33 -8.22 16.11
N GLY A 74 -20.39 -8.44 17.07
CA GLY A 74 -19.76 -9.74 17.35
C GLY A 74 -18.53 -10.07 16.53
N PHE A 75 -17.99 -9.11 15.79
CA PHE A 75 -16.71 -9.30 15.09
C PHE A 75 -15.52 -9.10 16.03
N LYS A 76 -14.47 -9.87 15.83
CA LYS A 76 -13.24 -9.79 16.60
C LYS A 76 -12.06 -9.45 15.70
N LYS A 77 -11.08 -8.77 16.26
CA LYS A 77 -9.79 -8.52 15.58
C LYS A 77 -9.22 -9.84 15.05
N VAL A 78 -8.76 -9.83 13.80
CA VAL A 78 -8.01 -10.95 13.20
C VAL A 78 -6.63 -10.52 12.71
N LYS A 79 -6.45 -9.27 12.27
CA LYS A 79 -5.17 -8.76 11.82
C LYS A 79 -5.12 -7.24 11.92
N ASP A 80 -3.98 -6.71 12.38
CA ASP A 80 -3.67 -5.29 12.25
C ASP A 80 -2.67 -5.05 11.11
N LEU A 81 -2.83 -3.90 10.47
CA LEU A 81 -2.02 -3.41 9.37
C LEU A 81 -1.47 -2.03 9.78
N TYR A 82 -0.16 -1.85 9.67
CA TYR A 82 0.51 -0.62 10.08
C TYR A 82 0.83 0.26 8.89
N ALA A 83 0.67 1.57 9.07
CA ALA A 83 1.21 2.58 8.18
C ALA A 83 2.37 3.29 8.88
N TYR A 84 3.51 3.38 8.22
CA TYR A 84 4.72 3.99 8.72
C TYR A 84 5.01 5.29 8.00
N TYR A 85 5.09 6.37 8.76
CA TYR A 85 5.54 7.68 8.27
C TYR A 85 7.06 7.76 8.25
N LEU A 86 7.62 8.21 7.13
CA LEU A 86 9.03 8.41 6.91
C LEU A 86 9.29 9.87 6.50
N HIS A 87 10.30 10.50 7.05
CA HIS A 87 10.70 11.84 6.66
C HIS A 87 12.11 11.85 6.06
N GLN A 88 12.35 12.68 5.07
CA GLN A 88 13.61 12.76 4.33
C GLN A 88 14.84 13.02 5.21
N THR A 89 14.66 13.69 6.36
CA THR A 89 15.76 13.99 7.27
C THR A 89 16.13 12.83 8.19
N THR A 90 15.28 11.80 8.32
CA THR A 90 15.44 10.72 9.29
C THR A 90 15.55 9.34 8.67
N VAL A 91 15.15 9.17 7.41
CA VAL A 91 15.07 7.86 6.73
C VAL A 91 16.43 7.23 6.44
N TYR A 92 17.50 8.02 6.42
CA TYR A 92 18.84 7.54 6.11
C TYR A 92 19.56 7.09 7.38
N SER A 93 20.23 5.93 7.32
CA SER A 93 21.16 5.48 8.34
C SER A 93 22.45 4.97 7.69
N ASP A 94 23.59 5.24 8.32
CA ASP A 94 24.91 4.81 7.81
C ASP A 94 24.98 3.31 7.57
N LYS A 95 24.26 2.53 8.39
CA LYS A 95 24.17 1.08 8.25
C LYS A 95 23.45 0.69 6.98
N LEU A 96 22.30 1.32 6.70
CA LEU A 96 21.49 1.05 5.50
C LEU A 96 22.25 1.44 4.25
N GLU A 97 22.90 2.60 4.23
CA GLU A 97 23.69 3.08 3.10
C GLU A 97 24.89 2.18 2.80
N ARG A 98 25.65 1.75 3.82
CA ARG A 98 26.74 0.79 3.65
C ARG A 98 26.28 -0.54 3.08
N VAL A 99 25.21 -1.11 3.63
CA VAL A 99 24.65 -2.38 3.14
C VAL A 99 24.17 -2.22 1.70
N ALA A 100 23.50 -1.12 1.38
CA ALA A 100 23.02 -0.87 0.03
C ALA A 100 24.17 -0.75 -0.98
N GLU A 101 25.26 -0.08 -0.61
CA GLU A 101 26.44 0.04 -1.46
C GLU A 101 27.07 -1.33 -1.75
N ILE A 102 27.24 -2.17 -0.72
CA ILE A 102 27.75 -3.53 -0.88
C ILE A 102 26.84 -4.34 -1.83
N VAL A 103 25.52 -4.23 -1.67
CA VAL A 103 24.57 -4.99 -2.49
C VAL A 103 24.58 -4.50 -3.93
N LYS A 104 24.62 -3.19 -4.16
CA LYS A 104 24.67 -2.59 -5.51
C LYS A 104 25.91 -3.02 -6.30
N ASN A 105 27.03 -3.21 -5.59
CA ASN A 105 28.32 -3.57 -6.20
C ASN A 105 28.48 -5.09 -6.39
N ARG A 106 27.48 -5.91 -6.03
CA ARG A 106 27.55 -7.36 -6.32
C ARG A 106 27.41 -7.61 -7.80
N GLU A 107 28.22 -8.52 -8.30
CA GLU A 107 28.18 -8.94 -9.69
C GLU A 107 26.76 -9.38 -10.13
N GLY A 108 26.32 -8.89 -11.28
CA GLY A 108 25.00 -9.19 -11.83
C GLY A 108 23.83 -8.46 -11.19
N MET A 109 23.99 -7.77 -10.05
CA MET A 109 22.91 -7.03 -9.38
C MET A 109 22.70 -5.67 -10.07
N SER A 110 21.44 -5.36 -10.38
CA SER A 110 21.06 -4.03 -10.92
C SER A 110 19.71 -3.56 -10.40
N PHE A 111 19.52 -2.24 -10.38
CA PHE A 111 18.30 -1.57 -9.95
C PHE A 111 17.94 -0.50 -10.97
N ARG A 112 16.83 -0.69 -11.65
CA ARG A 112 16.39 0.22 -12.71
C ARG A 112 14.99 0.78 -12.47
N SER A 113 14.69 1.90 -13.12
CA SER A 113 13.33 2.45 -13.17
C SER A 113 12.47 1.70 -14.18
N LEU A 114 11.15 1.88 -14.03
CA LEU A 114 10.14 1.44 -14.99
C LEU A 114 10.41 2.10 -16.38
N ASN A 115 10.36 1.30 -17.44
CA ASN A 115 10.48 1.78 -18.79
C ASN A 115 9.12 2.06 -19.43
N MET A 116 8.68 3.31 -19.41
CA MET A 116 7.37 3.70 -19.96
C MET A 116 7.22 3.44 -21.47
N LYS A 117 8.31 3.32 -22.23
CA LYS A 117 8.27 2.97 -23.66
C LYS A 117 7.92 1.48 -23.89
N LYS A 118 8.11 0.64 -22.86
CA LYS A 118 7.82 -0.79 -22.86
C LYS A 118 6.81 -1.14 -21.75
N PHE A 119 5.86 -0.25 -21.51
CA PHE A 119 4.97 -0.32 -20.35
C PHE A 119 4.27 -1.68 -20.24
N ASP A 120 3.74 -2.22 -21.33
CA ASP A 120 3.01 -3.50 -21.31
C ASP A 120 3.93 -4.70 -20.99
N ASP A 121 5.20 -4.67 -21.42
CA ASP A 121 6.17 -5.70 -21.06
C ASP A 121 6.58 -5.58 -19.58
N GLU A 122 6.77 -4.35 -19.09
CA GLU A 122 7.06 -4.06 -17.69
C GLU A 122 5.91 -4.49 -16.77
N LEU A 123 4.67 -4.30 -17.20
CA LEU A 123 3.49 -4.76 -16.45
C LEU A 123 3.50 -6.27 -16.24
N LYS A 124 3.82 -7.06 -17.25
CA LYS A 124 3.92 -8.52 -17.13
C LYS A 124 5.00 -8.93 -16.11
N ILE A 125 6.12 -8.21 -16.09
CA ILE A 125 7.19 -8.44 -15.12
C ILE A 125 6.68 -8.15 -13.70
N ILE A 126 6.05 -6.99 -13.49
CA ILE A 126 5.56 -6.56 -12.19
C ILE A 126 4.42 -7.48 -11.70
N GLU A 127 3.48 -7.86 -12.58
CA GLU A 127 2.41 -8.82 -12.26
C GLU A 127 2.96 -10.13 -11.74
N LYS A 128 3.93 -10.72 -12.47
CA LYS A 128 4.59 -11.95 -12.07
C LYS A 128 5.26 -11.79 -10.70
N LEU A 129 6.07 -10.76 -10.52
CA LEU A 129 6.76 -10.48 -9.25
C LEU A 129 5.76 -10.26 -8.10
N TYR A 130 4.66 -9.54 -8.34
CA TYR A 130 3.61 -9.31 -7.37
C TYR A 130 2.99 -10.63 -6.91
N ASN A 131 2.46 -11.41 -7.84
CA ASN A 131 1.79 -12.67 -7.53
C ASN A 131 2.74 -13.68 -6.84
N GLU A 132 4.02 -13.74 -7.23
CA GLU A 132 4.99 -14.66 -6.63
C GLU A 132 5.52 -14.19 -5.26
N ALA A 133 5.77 -12.89 -5.07
CA ALA A 133 6.32 -12.37 -3.83
C ALA A 133 5.28 -12.32 -2.69
N TRP A 134 3.99 -12.12 -3.02
CA TRP A 134 2.92 -11.94 -2.01
C TRP A 134 2.07 -13.17 -1.73
N GLN A 135 2.18 -14.25 -2.53
CA GLN A 135 1.34 -15.45 -2.38
C GLN A 135 1.35 -16.10 -0.98
N TYR A 136 2.38 -15.85 -0.19
CA TYR A 136 2.52 -16.37 1.17
C TYR A 136 2.07 -15.38 2.26
N ASN A 137 1.67 -14.19 1.88
CA ASN A 137 1.19 -13.21 2.85
C ASN A 137 -0.20 -13.61 3.37
N TRP A 138 -0.45 -13.28 4.63
CA TRP A 138 -1.77 -13.52 5.21
C TRP A 138 -2.88 -12.83 4.41
N GLY A 139 -3.91 -13.57 4.06
CA GLY A 139 -5.04 -13.07 3.29
C GLY A 139 -4.75 -12.80 1.81
N ALA A 140 -3.58 -13.19 1.31
CA ALA A 140 -3.23 -12.97 -0.09
C ALA A 140 -4.27 -13.58 -1.05
N VAL A 141 -4.62 -12.80 -2.06
CA VAL A 141 -5.46 -13.22 -3.19
C VAL A 141 -4.68 -12.92 -4.45
N LYS A 142 -4.52 -13.93 -5.30
CA LYS A 142 -3.84 -13.74 -6.59
C LYS A 142 -4.65 -12.77 -7.44
N MET A 143 -4.00 -11.75 -7.95
CA MET A 143 -4.60 -10.83 -8.90
C MET A 143 -4.60 -11.47 -10.28
N THR A 144 -5.74 -11.41 -10.96
CA THR A 144 -5.86 -11.85 -12.35
C THR A 144 -5.20 -10.86 -13.30
N GLU A 145 -4.87 -11.29 -14.51
CA GLU A 145 -4.27 -10.42 -15.52
C GLU A 145 -5.17 -9.22 -15.85
N ASP A 146 -6.49 -9.42 -15.92
CA ASP A 146 -7.43 -8.36 -16.22
C ASP A 146 -7.56 -7.34 -15.08
N GLU A 147 -7.62 -7.80 -13.82
CA GLU A 147 -7.59 -6.91 -12.64
C GLU A 147 -6.28 -6.11 -12.59
N PHE A 148 -5.15 -6.76 -12.87
CA PHE A 148 -3.85 -6.10 -12.87
C PHE A 148 -3.75 -5.03 -13.97
N LYS A 149 -4.23 -5.33 -15.18
CA LYS A 149 -4.28 -4.38 -16.31
C LYS A 149 -5.20 -3.20 -16.00
N ALA A 150 -6.38 -3.46 -15.41
CA ALA A 150 -7.31 -2.40 -15.04
C ALA A 150 -6.67 -1.45 -14.01
N LEU A 151 -6.12 -2.00 -12.93
CA LEU A 151 -5.40 -1.20 -11.91
C LEU A 151 -4.25 -0.41 -12.52
N ALA A 152 -3.45 -1.03 -13.39
CA ALA A 152 -2.34 -0.36 -14.05
C ALA A 152 -2.78 0.78 -14.97
N ALA A 153 -3.91 0.61 -15.68
CA ALA A 153 -4.49 1.66 -16.52
C ALA A 153 -4.94 2.87 -15.67
N ASP A 154 -5.56 2.62 -14.52
CA ASP A 154 -6.00 3.66 -13.59
C ASP A 154 -4.82 4.41 -12.95
N LEU A 155 -3.73 3.70 -12.67
CA LEU A 155 -2.54 4.30 -12.04
C LEU A 155 -1.61 5.00 -13.05
N LYS A 156 -1.61 4.58 -14.31
CA LYS A 156 -0.71 5.10 -15.36
C LYS A 156 -0.61 6.63 -15.42
N PRO A 157 -1.70 7.41 -15.28
CA PRO A 157 -1.64 8.88 -15.33
C PRO A 157 -0.87 9.52 -14.17
N ILE A 158 -0.70 8.83 -13.06
CA ILE A 158 -0.07 9.34 -11.84
C ILE A 158 1.26 8.65 -11.51
N VAL A 159 1.63 7.61 -12.26
CA VAL A 159 2.93 6.94 -12.11
C VAL A 159 4.07 7.90 -12.46
N VAL A 160 5.06 7.93 -11.57
CA VAL A 160 6.36 8.57 -11.80
C VAL A 160 7.38 7.44 -12.00
N PRO A 161 7.93 7.25 -13.22
CA PRO A 161 8.74 6.08 -13.54
C PRO A 161 9.94 5.89 -12.62
N GLU A 162 10.54 6.97 -12.14
CA GLU A 162 11.66 6.97 -11.21
C GLU A 162 11.30 6.40 -9.81
N LEU A 163 10.00 6.38 -9.47
CA LEU A 163 9.48 5.85 -8.21
C LEU A 163 8.98 4.41 -8.34
N VAL A 164 9.09 3.81 -9.52
CA VAL A 164 8.82 2.39 -9.76
C VAL A 164 10.14 1.71 -10.10
N LEU A 165 10.64 0.88 -9.18
CA LEU A 165 11.95 0.28 -9.26
C LEU A 165 11.87 -1.23 -9.44
N ILE A 166 12.71 -1.77 -10.29
CA ILE A 166 12.87 -3.20 -10.49
C ILE A 166 14.30 -3.59 -10.12
N ALA A 167 14.43 -4.56 -9.22
CA ALA A 167 15.69 -5.19 -8.87
C ALA A 167 15.91 -6.42 -9.75
N GLU A 168 17.12 -6.57 -10.28
CA GLU A 168 17.48 -7.67 -11.19
C GLU A 168 18.80 -8.32 -10.75
N VAL A 169 18.92 -9.63 -11.00
CA VAL A 169 20.17 -10.39 -10.95
C VAL A 169 20.39 -11.01 -12.32
N ASN A 170 21.54 -10.69 -12.97
CA ASN A 170 21.85 -11.16 -14.33
C ASN A 170 20.69 -10.89 -15.32
N LYS A 171 20.11 -9.68 -15.24
CA LYS A 171 18.94 -9.24 -16.03
C LYS A 171 17.63 -10.01 -15.74
N GLN A 172 17.58 -10.86 -14.75
CA GLN A 172 16.35 -11.51 -14.30
C GLN A 172 15.71 -10.71 -13.17
N PRO A 173 14.46 -10.25 -13.32
CA PRO A 173 13.76 -9.51 -12.28
C PRO A 173 13.55 -10.38 -11.03
N ILE A 174 13.94 -9.86 -9.86
CA ILE A 174 13.87 -10.58 -8.57
C ILE A 174 13.02 -9.86 -7.54
N GLY A 175 12.61 -8.63 -7.80
CA GLY A 175 11.81 -7.84 -6.89
C GLY A 175 11.50 -6.46 -7.46
N PHE A 176 10.59 -5.75 -6.82
CA PHE A 176 10.24 -4.40 -7.22
C PHE A 176 9.73 -3.56 -6.06
N ALA A 177 9.73 -2.24 -6.25
CA ALA A 177 9.07 -1.27 -5.39
C ALA A 177 8.20 -0.35 -6.24
N LEU A 178 6.97 -0.12 -5.81
CA LEU A 178 6.03 0.81 -6.42
C LEU A 178 5.68 1.90 -5.41
N SER A 179 5.98 3.13 -5.75
CA SER A 179 5.56 4.29 -4.98
C SER A 179 4.84 5.29 -5.88
N LEU A 180 3.82 5.94 -5.33
CA LEU A 180 3.04 6.96 -6.02
C LEU A 180 3.08 8.28 -5.26
N PRO A 181 3.06 9.42 -5.97
CA PRO A 181 2.80 10.71 -5.34
C PRO A 181 1.47 10.70 -4.61
N ASP A 182 1.41 11.27 -3.42
CA ASP A 182 0.14 11.40 -2.70
C ASP A 182 -0.74 12.50 -3.30
N ILE A 183 -1.47 12.14 -4.34
CA ILE A 183 -2.37 13.08 -5.04
C ILE A 183 -3.51 13.60 -4.15
N ASN A 184 -3.81 12.96 -3.02
CA ASN A 184 -4.81 13.43 -2.07
C ASN A 184 -4.47 14.82 -1.54
N ILE A 185 -3.19 15.19 -1.46
CA ILE A 185 -2.72 16.55 -1.12
C ILE A 185 -3.30 17.59 -2.08
N ALA A 186 -3.42 17.27 -3.36
CA ALA A 186 -4.02 18.15 -4.36
C ALA A 186 -5.54 17.98 -4.43
N LEU A 187 -6.05 16.76 -4.31
CA LEU A 187 -7.48 16.45 -4.39
C LEU A 187 -8.29 17.03 -3.24
N LYS A 188 -7.71 17.24 -2.06
CA LYS A 188 -8.40 17.90 -0.92
C LYS A 188 -8.98 19.28 -1.25
N TYR A 189 -8.49 19.93 -2.28
CA TYR A 189 -9.03 21.20 -2.77
C TYR A 189 -10.29 21.01 -3.62
N ASN A 190 -10.64 19.78 -4.02
CA ASN A 190 -11.86 19.44 -4.75
C ASN A 190 -12.99 18.99 -3.81
N LYS A 191 -13.37 19.84 -2.87
CA LYS A 191 -14.36 19.55 -1.79
C LYS A 191 -15.70 18.99 -2.27
N LYS A 192 -16.08 19.22 -3.52
CA LYS A 192 -17.37 18.76 -4.10
C LYS A 192 -17.23 17.47 -4.92
N GLY A 193 -16.03 16.88 -4.99
CA GLY A 193 -15.80 15.62 -5.73
C GLY A 193 -16.09 15.67 -7.24
N ARG A 194 -16.19 16.86 -7.86
CA ARG A 194 -16.52 17.00 -9.28
C ARG A 194 -15.32 16.65 -10.15
N LEU A 195 -15.51 15.81 -11.17
CA LEU A 195 -14.43 15.30 -12.01
C LEU A 195 -13.62 16.39 -12.71
N LEU A 196 -14.27 17.23 -13.55
CA LEU A 196 -13.59 18.29 -14.32
C LEU A 196 -12.91 19.35 -13.42
N PRO A 197 -13.59 19.96 -12.42
CA PRO A 197 -12.91 20.84 -11.49
C PRO A 197 -11.81 20.16 -10.68
N GLY A 198 -11.95 18.86 -10.39
CA GLY A 198 -10.94 18.07 -9.69
C GLY A 198 -9.67 17.94 -10.51
N LEU A 199 -9.77 17.60 -11.78
CA LEU A 199 -8.64 17.50 -12.69
C LEU A 199 -7.90 18.83 -12.84
N ILE A 200 -8.62 19.92 -13.04
CA ILE A 200 -8.05 21.26 -13.10
C ILE A 200 -7.30 21.59 -11.80
N ARG A 201 -7.92 21.34 -10.64
CA ARG A 201 -7.28 21.58 -9.33
C ARG A 201 -6.06 20.70 -9.10
N LEU A 202 -6.11 19.44 -9.53
CA LEU A 202 -4.95 18.56 -9.48
C LEU A 202 -3.77 19.16 -10.25
N LEU A 203 -3.99 19.65 -11.47
CA LEU A 203 -2.95 20.31 -12.27
C LEU A 203 -2.38 21.57 -11.60
N PHE A 204 -3.24 22.44 -11.07
CA PHE A 204 -2.80 23.66 -10.36
C PHE A 204 -2.08 23.36 -9.05
N HIS A 205 -2.45 22.28 -8.33
CA HIS A 205 -1.85 21.95 -7.04
C HIS A 205 -0.80 20.84 -7.10
N LYS A 206 -0.47 20.32 -8.30
CA LYS A 206 0.54 19.27 -8.48
C LYS A 206 1.87 19.61 -7.80
N LYS A 207 2.30 20.88 -7.86
CA LYS A 207 3.54 21.35 -7.21
C LYS A 207 3.50 21.34 -5.68
N LYS A 208 2.32 21.16 -5.06
CA LYS A 208 2.16 21.05 -3.60
C LYS A 208 2.26 19.60 -3.11
N ILE A 209 2.31 18.64 -4.03
CA ILE A 209 2.46 17.25 -3.67
C ILE A 209 3.91 17.04 -3.25
N ASP A 210 4.11 16.92 -1.94
CA ASP A 210 5.43 16.78 -1.29
C ASP A 210 5.59 15.44 -0.58
N GLY A 211 4.60 14.56 -0.72
CA GLY A 211 4.57 13.21 -0.14
C GLY A 211 4.39 12.12 -1.17
N VAL A 212 4.87 10.92 -0.83
CA VAL A 212 4.69 9.70 -1.61
C VAL A 212 4.12 8.59 -0.75
N ARG A 213 3.35 7.68 -1.35
CA ARG A 213 3.02 6.40 -0.73
C ARG A 213 3.85 5.28 -1.34
N ILE A 214 4.53 4.51 -0.49
CA ILE A 214 5.18 3.25 -0.87
C ILE A 214 4.12 2.17 -0.73
N ILE A 215 3.55 1.75 -1.87
CA ILE A 215 2.39 0.84 -1.91
C ILE A 215 2.86 -0.60 -1.83
N VAL A 216 3.90 -0.91 -2.60
CA VAL A 216 4.40 -2.26 -2.77
C VAL A 216 5.92 -2.22 -2.72
N LEU A 217 6.51 -3.10 -1.91
CA LEU A 217 7.92 -3.41 -1.95
C LEU A 217 8.07 -4.89 -1.64
N GLY A 218 8.62 -5.64 -2.57
CA GLY A 218 8.80 -7.06 -2.39
C GLY A 218 9.91 -7.63 -3.25
N VAL A 219 10.46 -8.73 -2.75
CA VAL A 219 11.53 -9.50 -3.38
C VAL A 219 11.13 -10.96 -3.32
N LEU A 220 11.39 -11.71 -4.39
CA LEU A 220 11.12 -13.14 -4.46
C LEU A 220 11.78 -13.87 -3.28
N LYS A 221 11.13 -14.94 -2.81
CA LYS A 221 11.48 -15.65 -1.57
C LYS A 221 12.95 -16.08 -1.52
N GLU A 222 13.46 -16.60 -2.62
CA GLU A 222 14.87 -17.04 -2.76
C GLU A 222 15.87 -15.88 -2.65
N TYR A 223 15.45 -14.65 -2.92
CA TYR A 223 16.30 -13.45 -2.85
C TYR A 223 16.06 -12.56 -1.64
N GLN A 224 15.16 -12.93 -0.71
CA GLN A 224 14.86 -12.10 0.47
C GLN A 224 16.09 -11.78 1.34
N LYS A 225 17.07 -12.70 1.38
CA LYS A 225 18.33 -12.50 2.12
C LYS A 225 19.42 -11.79 1.33
N SER A 226 19.16 -11.39 0.08
CA SER A 226 20.15 -10.73 -0.78
C SER A 226 20.46 -9.29 -0.36
N GLY A 227 19.60 -8.64 0.41
CA GLY A 227 19.66 -7.23 0.73
C GLY A 227 18.98 -6.33 -0.30
N ALA A 228 18.42 -6.89 -1.39
CA ALA A 228 17.76 -6.12 -2.46
C ALA A 228 16.59 -5.27 -1.94
N ALA A 229 15.82 -5.75 -0.96
CA ALA A 229 14.73 -4.98 -0.35
C ALA A 229 15.24 -3.68 0.29
N GLY A 230 16.36 -3.74 1.01
CA GLY A 230 16.96 -2.55 1.61
C GLY A 230 17.44 -1.53 0.57
N VAL A 231 17.99 -2.02 -0.57
CA VAL A 231 18.37 -1.15 -1.68
C VAL A 231 17.15 -0.53 -2.35
N LEU A 232 16.10 -1.30 -2.62
CA LEU A 232 14.85 -0.78 -3.18
C LEU A 232 14.28 0.34 -2.31
N PHE A 233 14.30 0.16 -0.99
CA PHE A 233 13.85 1.19 -0.05
C PHE A 233 14.71 2.46 -0.13
N LEU A 234 16.03 2.30 -0.03
CA LEU A 234 16.96 3.43 -0.05
C LEU A 234 16.89 4.19 -1.39
N GLU A 235 16.89 3.47 -2.51
CA GLU A 235 16.73 4.05 -3.85
C GLU A 235 15.42 4.82 -3.97
N THR A 236 14.31 4.25 -3.47
CA THR A 236 13.02 4.95 -3.46
C THR A 236 13.11 6.27 -2.70
N ALA A 237 13.68 6.27 -1.49
CA ALA A 237 13.85 7.47 -0.69
C ALA A 237 14.75 8.51 -1.37
N GLN A 238 15.89 8.07 -1.92
CA GLN A 238 16.84 8.97 -2.61
C GLN A 238 16.22 9.60 -3.88
N ARG A 239 15.47 8.82 -4.65
CA ARG A 239 14.80 9.31 -5.87
C ARG A 239 13.63 10.22 -5.52
N ALA A 240 12.83 9.87 -4.51
CA ALA A 240 11.78 10.75 -4.00
C ALA A 240 12.34 12.12 -3.59
N LYS A 241 13.47 12.14 -2.85
CA LYS A 241 14.16 13.38 -2.48
C LYS A 241 14.61 14.20 -3.70
N LYS A 242 15.23 13.56 -4.70
CA LYS A 242 15.66 14.24 -5.93
C LYS A 242 14.49 14.85 -6.70
N LEU A 243 13.31 14.25 -6.62
CA LEU A 243 12.08 14.75 -7.22
C LEU A 243 11.34 15.79 -6.38
N GLY A 244 11.85 16.14 -5.18
CA GLY A 244 11.28 17.17 -4.31
C GLY A 244 10.23 16.68 -3.32
N TYR A 245 10.09 15.37 -3.13
CA TYR A 245 9.23 14.81 -2.09
C TYR A 245 9.94 14.80 -0.74
N ASN A 246 9.27 15.28 0.32
CA ASN A 246 9.86 15.47 1.64
C ASN A 246 9.52 14.35 2.63
N TRP A 247 8.46 13.61 2.37
CA TRP A 247 8.00 12.53 3.25
C TRP A 247 7.39 11.37 2.45
N GLY A 248 7.24 10.23 3.12
CA GLY A 248 6.57 9.06 2.57
C GLY A 248 5.76 8.33 3.63
N GLU A 249 4.77 7.57 3.18
CA GLU A 249 4.07 6.60 3.99
C GLU A 249 4.25 5.21 3.37
N ALA A 250 4.83 4.28 4.16
CA ALA A 250 4.87 2.87 3.79
C ALA A 250 3.63 2.19 4.38
N SER A 251 2.66 1.89 3.54
CA SER A 251 1.39 1.30 3.96
C SER A 251 0.83 0.35 2.90
N TRP A 252 0.25 -0.72 3.34
CA TRP A 252 0.17 -1.18 4.74
C TRP A 252 1.14 -2.36 4.97
N VAL A 253 1.60 -2.50 6.20
CA VAL A 253 2.51 -3.57 6.62
C VAL A 253 1.77 -4.45 7.64
N LEU A 254 1.74 -5.76 7.42
CA LEU A 254 1.14 -6.72 8.35
C LEU A 254 1.83 -6.65 9.73
N GLU A 255 1.07 -6.71 10.82
CA GLU A 255 1.59 -6.68 12.19
C GLU A 255 2.63 -7.77 12.47
N ASP A 256 2.52 -8.92 11.82
CA ASP A 256 3.41 -10.07 11.94
C ASP A 256 4.51 -10.14 10.85
N ASN A 257 4.60 -9.15 9.97
CA ASN A 257 5.71 -9.06 9.02
C ASN A 257 6.97 -8.51 9.70
N VAL A 258 7.66 -9.41 10.45
CA VAL A 258 8.82 -9.06 11.26
C VAL A 258 9.91 -8.36 10.45
N MET A 259 10.14 -8.77 9.21
CA MET A 259 11.19 -8.17 8.36
C MET A 259 10.86 -6.72 8.01
N MET A 260 9.63 -6.45 7.57
CA MET A 260 9.22 -5.11 7.19
C MET A 260 9.13 -4.19 8.41
N ASN A 261 8.60 -4.67 9.55
CA ASN A 261 8.53 -3.89 10.78
C ASN A 261 9.93 -3.52 11.29
N ARG A 262 10.89 -4.46 11.28
CA ARG A 262 12.31 -4.16 11.60
C ARG A 262 12.97 -3.21 10.59
N SER A 263 12.59 -3.29 9.32
CA SER A 263 13.11 -2.35 8.31
C SER A 263 12.59 -0.94 8.57
N ALA A 264 11.33 -0.80 8.99
CA ALA A 264 10.77 0.49 9.40
C ALA A 264 11.55 1.10 10.58
N ASP A 265 11.87 0.28 11.61
CA ASP A 265 12.70 0.73 12.75
C ASP A 265 14.09 1.20 12.30
N LEU A 266 14.76 0.43 11.42
CA LEU A 266 16.08 0.79 10.89
C LEU A 266 16.09 2.10 10.09
N MET A 267 14.95 2.50 9.55
CA MET A 267 14.76 3.75 8.81
C MET A 267 14.19 4.87 9.68
N ASN A 268 14.13 4.68 11.00
CA ASN A 268 13.49 5.65 11.93
C ASN A 268 12.07 6.02 11.53
N ALA A 269 11.34 5.10 10.90
CA ALA A 269 9.96 5.29 10.53
C ALA A 269 9.06 5.30 11.78
N LYS A 270 8.04 6.14 11.79
CA LYS A 270 7.09 6.21 12.90
C LYS A 270 5.79 5.52 12.51
N LYS A 271 5.31 4.58 13.33
CA LYS A 271 3.96 4.05 13.16
C LYS A 271 2.97 5.20 13.32
N ASP A 272 2.24 5.48 12.27
CA ASP A 272 1.41 6.67 12.12
C ASP A 272 -0.08 6.36 12.16
N LYS A 273 -0.48 5.25 11.50
CA LYS A 273 -1.86 4.77 11.48
C LYS A 273 -1.89 3.27 11.69
N THR A 274 -3.00 2.79 12.23
CA THR A 274 -3.31 1.36 12.34
C THR A 274 -4.66 1.09 11.69
N TYR A 275 -4.69 0.08 10.84
CA TYR A 275 -5.91 -0.44 10.23
C TYR A 275 -6.16 -1.85 10.75
N ARG A 276 -7.41 -2.22 10.93
CA ARG A 276 -7.79 -3.50 11.51
C ARG A 276 -8.73 -4.28 10.61
N LEU A 277 -8.48 -5.57 10.55
CA LEU A 277 -9.39 -6.53 9.98
C LEU A 277 -10.09 -7.30 11.08
N TYR A 278 -11.37 -7.51 10.87
CA TYR A 278 -12.25 -8.21 11.77
C TYR A 278 -12.77 -9.50 11.14
N GLN A 279 -13.17 -10.45 12.00
CA GLN A 279 -13.82 -11.69 11.58
C GLN A 279 -14.84 -12.14 12.62
N CYS A 280 -15.91 -12.73 12.18
CA CYS A 280 -16.86 -13.49 12.99
C CYS A 280 -17.16 -14.84 12.37
#